data_c7e17f1b13f8e24debb089128a7c6e3a
#
_entry.id   c7e17f1b13f8e24debb089128a7c6e3a
#
_cell.length_a   1.000
_cell.length_b   1.000
_cell.length_c   1.000
_cell.angle_alpha   90.00
_cell.angle_beta   90.00
_cell.angle_gamma   90.00
#
_symmetry.space_group_name_H-M   'P 1'
#
loop_
_entity.id
_entity.type
_entity.pdbx_description
1 polymer ?
#
loop_
_entity_poly.entity_id
_entity_poly.type
_entity_poly.pdbx_seq_one_letter_code
_entity_poly.pdbx_strand_id
1 'polypeptide(L)'
;MIASDALAHVQSMGLMVDALVTDGAVHRVPVQGKASGTKSGSYCFTELVIPDVRTELCGFVCNWYDRRFEFLKPDMLDDDPFESMYESLQLFTTMQEVQKQHEQEMHIEASHRAAEIFEKLPDRGKAPWLFEHNIGGYGLRYSKKTVVIPIKTITDEWRGLQFVNEAGNAKFLTGTDFSGAFHLLGQVKKEVAIVRDYASAAVIHKTMNWPVAVTFDDENLRAVAKAFRKKFPKLFILICGSGSGASDDQESIPAALAAFDCQGQCVYPFAGDSL
;
A
#
# COMPACT_ATOMS: atom_id res chain seq x y z
N MET A 1 -3.44 -21.87 -22.20
CA MET A 1 -2.00 -21.52 -22.34
C MET A 1 -1.14 -22.73 -21.98
N ILE A 2 -0.11 -23.06 -22.77
CA ILE A 2 0.81 -24.17 -22.46
C ILE A 2 1.91 -23.74 -21.48
N ALA A 3 2.51 -24.72 -20.78
CA ALA A 3 3.49 -24.45 -19.71
C ALA A 3 4.70 -23.59 -20.15
N SER A 4 5.17 -23.76 -21.39
CA SER A 4 6.28 -22.97 -21.95
C SER A 4 5.95 -21.48 -22.04
N ASP A 5 4.71 -21.17 -22.48
CA ASP A 5 4.26 -19.80 -22.67
C ASP A 5 4.02 -19.10 -21.33
N ALA A 6 3.51 -19.86 -20.35
CA ALA A 6 3.35 -19.38 -18.98
C ALA A 6 4.69 -19.05 -18.33
N LEU A 7 5.73 -19.88 -18.50
CA LEU A 7 7.06 -19.62 -18.01
C LEU A 7 7.67 -18.36 -18.64
N ALA A 8 7.57 -18.23 -19.96
CA ALA A 8 8.05 -17.06 -20.67
C ALA A 8 7.32 -15.78 -20.20
N HIS A 9 6.03 -15.87 -19.93
CA HIS A 9 5.24 -14.76 -19.41
C HIS A 9 5.68 -14.35 -18.00
N VAL A 10 5.84 -15.31 -17.08
CA VAL A 10 6.34 -15.07 -15.72
C VAL A 10 7.71 -14.40 -15.73
N GLN A 11 8.61 -14.84 -16.62
CA GLN A 11 9.92 -14.22 -16.81
C GLN A 11 9.83 -12.80 -17.39
N SER A 12 8.89 -12.53 -18.29
CA SER A 12 8.66 -11.20 -18.86
C SER A 12 8.16 -10.18 -17.81
N MET A 13 7.51 -10.68 -16.77
CA MET A 13 7.11 -9.89 -15.60
C MET A 13 8.28 -9.58 -14.64
N GLY A 14 9.50 -10.02 -14.99
CA GLY A 14 10.71 -9.80 -14.22
C GLY A 14 10.93 -10.80 -13.07
N LEU A 15 10.17 -11.88 -12.98
CA LEU A 15 10.37 -12.92 -11.98
C LEU A 15 11.49 -13.86 -12.40
N MET A 16 12.37 -14.21 -11.46
CA MET A 16 13.51 -15.12 -11.70
C MET A 16 13.08 -16.55 -11.38
N VAL A 17 12.61 -17.27 -12.38
CA VAL A 17 12.10 -18.65 -12.28
C VAL A 17 12.65 -19.48 -13.44
N ASP A 18 13.23 -20.63 -13.15
CA ASP A 18 13.75 -21.56 -14.17
C ASP A 18 12.69 -22.59 -14.60
N ALA A 19 11.76 -22.95 -13.71
CA ALA A 19 10.65 -23.84 -13.98
C ALA A 19 9.44 -23.45 -13.13
N LEU A 20 8.24 -23.63 -13.66
CA LEU A 20 7.00 -23.41 -12.92
C LEU A 20 6.60 -24.66 -12.13
N VAL A 21 6.17 -24.46 -10.90
CA VAL A 21 5.46 -25.46 -10.10
C VAL A 21 3.95 -25.16 -10.23
N THR A 22 3.17 -26.19 -10.61
CA THR A 22 1.75 -26.04 -10.97
C THR A 22 0.81 -26.75 -9.98
N ASP A 23 1.17 -26.66 -8.69
CA ASP A 23 0.49 -27.36 -7.59
C ASP A 23 -0.69 -26.54 -7.00
N GLY A 24 -1.00 -25.38 -7.58
CA GLY A 24 -2.04 -24.48 -7.07
C GLY A 24 -1.64 -23.67 -5.83
N ALA A 25 -0.40 -23.83 -5.36
CA ALA A 25 0.10 -23.05 -4.23
C ALA A 25 0.81 -21.77 -4.69
N VAL A 26 0.93 -20.80 -3.79
CA VAL A 26 1.65 -19.55 -4.07
C VAL A 26 3.15 -19.75 -3.88
N HIS A 27 3.90 -19.58 -4.96
CA HIS A 27 5.37 -19.66 -4.96
C HIS A 27 5.99 -18.27 -4.93
N ARG A 28 6.83 -18.00 -3.92
CA ARG A 28 7.57 -16.74 -3.79
C ARG A 28 8.96 -16.86 -4.41
N VAL A 29 9.29 -15.94 -5.30
CA VAL A 29 10.50 -15.96 -6.11
C VAL A 29 11.21 -14.61 -6.13
N PRO A 30 12.52 -14.59 -6.42
CA PRO A 30 13.26 -13.35 -6.64
C PRO A 30 12.76 -12.60 -7.87
N VAL A 31 13.01 -11.28 -7.90
CA VAL A 31 12.72 -10.39 -9.03
C VAL A 31 14.03 -9.76 -9.52
N GLN A 32 14.15 -9.54 -10.83
CA GLN A 32 15.30 -8.90 -11.44
C GLN A 32 15.57 -7.52 -10.83
N GLY A 33 16.86 -7.18 -10.65
CA GLY A 33 17.28 -5.89 -10.11
C GLY A 33 17.17 -5.74 -8.60
N LYS A 34 16.84 -6.81 -7.85
CA LYS A 34 16.84 -6.84 -6.38
C LYS A 34 18.02 -7.60 -5.80
N ALA A 35 18.34 -7.24 -4.55
CA ALA A 35 19.40 -7.95 -3.82
C ALA A 35 19.08 -9.44 -3.70
N SER A 36 20.13 -10.26 -3.82
CA SER A 36 20.03 -11.72 -3.65
C SER A 36 19.34 -12.06 -2.34
N GLY A 37 18.31 -12.91 -2.40
CA GLY A 37 17.54 -13.36 -1.25
C GLY A 37 16.19 -12.65 -1.00
N THR A 38 15.90 -11.54 -1.70
CA THR A 38 14.57 -10.88 -1.61
C THR A 38 13.58 -11.56 -2.55
N LYS A 39 12.54 -12.19 -2.00
CA LYS A 39 11.46 -12.83 -2.76
C LYS A 39 10.30 -11.82 -2.95
N SER A 40 10.48 -10.87 -3.86
CA SER A 40 9.48 -9.82 -4.17
C SER A 40 8.57 -10.15 -5.35
N GLY A 41 8.65 -11.35 -5.90
CA GLY A 41 7.74 -11.89 -6.89
C GLY A 41 6.94 -13.06 -6.32
N SER A 42 5.76 -13.30 -6.85
CA SER A 42 4.99 -14.50 -6.57
C SER A 42 4.22 -14.95 -7.79
N TYR A 43 3.99 -16.26 -7.88
CA TYR A 43 3.09 -16.83 -8.86
C TYR A 43 2.33 -18.01 -8.25
N CYS A 44 1.19 -18.32 -8.83
CA CYS A 44 0.40 -19.51 -8.51
C CYS A 44 -0.18 -20.04 -9.82
N PHE A 45 0.07 -21.28 -10.15
CA PHE A 45 -0.51 -21.95 -11.30
C PHE A 45 -1.10 -23.29 -10.92
N THR A 46 -2.21 -23.63 -11.57
CA THR A 46 -2.80 -24.96 -11.52
C THR A 46 -3.05 -25.46 -12.94
N GLU A 47 -3.02 -26.76 -13.09
CA GLU A 47 -3.34 -27.43 -14.35
C GLU A 47 -4.85 -27.66 -14.42
N LEU A 48 -5.45 -27.14 -15.49
CA LEU A 48 -6.83 -27.43 -15.86
C LEU A 48 -6.81 -28.50 -16.94
N VAL A 49 -7.26 -29.69 -16.58
CA VAL A 49 -7.38 -30.80 -17.53
C VAL A 49 -8.75 -30.68 -18.22
N ILE A 50 -8.73 -30.35 -19.51
CA ILE A 50 -9.93 -30.28 -20.33
C ILE A 50 -10.09 -31.64 -20.99
N PRO A 51 -11.14 -32.43 -20.68
CA PRO A 51 -11.33 -33.76 -21.25
C PRO A 51 -11.28 -33.74 -22.79
N ASP A 52 -10.57 -34.73 -23.35
CA ASP A 52 -10.41 -34.95 -24.80
C ASP A 52 -9.78 -33.82 -25.63
N VAL A 53 -9.25 -32.76 -24.97
CA VAL A 53 -8.69 -31.62 -25.67
C VAL A 53 -7.23 -31.35 -25.31
N ARG A 54 -6.96 -30.83 -24.12
CA ARG A 54 -5.60 -30.46 -23.65
C ARG A 54 -5.58 -30.12 -22.16
N THR A 55 -4.37 -30.05 -21.63
CA THR A 55 -4.13 -29.45 -20.31
C THR A 55 -3.69 -28.00 -20.51
N GLU A 56 -4.38 -27.09 -19.85
CA GLU A 56 -4.01 -25.68 -19.82
C GLU A 56 -3.60 -25.24 -18.42
N LEU A 57 -2.68 -24.26 -18.34
CA LEU A 57 -2.35 -23.60 -17.10
C LEU A 57 -3.22 -22.37 -16.89
N CYS A 58 -3.73 -22.22 -15.70
CA CYS A 58 -4.36 -21.00 -15.24
C CYS A 58 -3.76 -20.59 -13.90
N GLY A 59 -3.71 -19.28 -13.65
CA GLY A 59 -3.08 -18.78 -12.47
C GLY A 59 -2.86 -17.28 -12.49
N PHE A 60 -2.03 -16.82 -11.57
CA PHE A 60 -1.61 -15.44 -11.53
C PHE A 60 -0.09 -15.32 -11.40
N VAL A 61 0.42 -14.17 -11.80
CA VAL A 61 1.78 -13.72 -11.57
C VAL A 61 1.75 -12.31 -10.98
N CYS A 62 2.58 -12.06 -9.97
CA CYS A 62 2.68 -10.77 -9.33
C CYS A 62 4.14 -10.38 -9.13
N ASN A 63 4.50 -9.19 -9.61
CA ASN A 63 5.73 -8.52 -9.27
C ASN A 63 5.43 -7.40 -8.26
N TRP A 64 5.62 -7.68 -6.97
CA TRP A 64 5.35 -6.75 -5.86
C TRP A 64 6.26 -5.51 -5.88
N TYR A 65 7.40 -5.61 -6.55
CA TYR A 65 8.30 -4.48 -6.67
C TYR A 65 7.77 -3.41 -7.62
N ASP A 66 7.28 -3.85 -8.80
CA ASP A 66 6.73 -2.97 -9.82
C ASP A 66 5.21 -2.76 -9.65
N ARG A 67 4.60 -3.42 -8.64
CA ARG A 67 3.14 -3.45 -8.42
C ARG A 67 2.36 -3.94 -9.64
N ARG A 68 2.93 -4.85 -10.43
CA ARG A 68 2.26 -5.47 -11.56
C ARG A 68 1.66 -6.79 -11.15
N PHE A 69 0.39 -6.97 -11.46
CA PHE A 69 -0.36 -8.21 -11.27
C PHE A 69 -1.05 -8.58 -12.57
N GLU A 70 -0.91 -9.82 -12.99
CA GLU A 70 -1.57 -10.35 -14.18
C GLU A 70 -2.19 -11.70 -13.89
N PHE A 71 -3.37 -11.91 -14.44
CA PHE A 71 -4.13 -13.13 -14.33
C PHE A 71 -4.12 -13.85 -15.68
N LEU A 72 -3.67 -15.10 -15.69
CA LEU A 72 -3.60 -15.94 -16.87
C LEU A 72 -4.81 -16.88 -16.89
N LYS A 73 -5.70 -16.67 -17.85
CA LYS A 73 -6.92 -17.46 -18.04
C LYS A 73 -6.68 -18.53 -19.11
N PRO A 74 -7.34 -19.70 -19.01
CA PRO A 74 -7.42 -20.64 -20.12
C PRO A 74 -8.20 -20.03 -21.28
N ASP A 75 -7.85 -20.41 -22.52
CA ASP A 75 -8.65 -20.09 -23.68
C ASP A 75 -9.96 -20.88 -23.60
N MET A 76 -11.09 -20.18 -23.64
CA MET A 76 -12.42 -20.78 -23.56
C MET A 76 -12.68 -21.66 -24.77
N LEU A 77 -13.17 -22.86 -24.57
CA LEU A 77 -13.59 -23.76 -25.64
C LEU A 77 -15.10 -23.64 -25.88
N ASP A 78 -15.48 -23.68 -27.19
CA ASP A 78 -16.82 -23.36 -27.67
C ASP A 78 -17.91 -24.43 -27.44
N ASP A 79 -17.62 -25.58 -26.84
CA ASP A 79 -18.54 -26.73 -26.88
C ASP A 79 -19.63 -26.78 -25.80
N ASP A 80 -19.47 -26.13 -24.66
CA ASP A 80 -20.56 -25.82 -23.72
C ASP A 80 -20.27 -24.51 -22.96
N PRO A 81 -20.86 -23.38 -23.38
CA PRO A 81 -20.57 -22.07 -22.79
C PRO A 81 -20.92 -21.95 -21.33
N PHE A 82 -21.90 -22.72 -20.83
CA PHE A 82 -22.38 -22.60 -19.46
C PHE A 82 -21.52 -23.39 -18.46
N GLU A 83 -21.12 -24.60 -18.77
CA GLU A 83 -20.33 -25.45 -17.88
C GLU A 83 -18.89 -24.93 -17.78
N SER A 84 -18.30 -24.57 -18.89
CA SER A 84 -16.99 -23.92 -19.01
C SER A 84 -16.96 -22.55 -18.31
N MET A 85 -18.03 -21.77 -18.38
CA MET A 85 -18.16 -20.50 -17.67
C MET A 85 -18.25 -20.70 -16.16
N TYR A 86 -19.00 -21.71 -15.70
CA TYR A 86 -19.15 -22.02 -14.28
C TYR A 86 -17.84 -22.47 -13.63
N GLU A 87 -17.12 -23.38 -14.28
CA GLU A 87 -15.78 -23.83 -13.85
C GLU A 87 -14.76 -22.69 -13.83
N SER A 88 -14.78 -21.84 -14.86
CA SER A 88 -13.93 -20.64 -14.91
C SER A 88 -14.23 -19.65 -13.80
N LEU A 89 -15.50 -19.47 -13.43
CA LEU A 89 -15.91 -18.62 -12.31
C LEU A 89 -15.49 -19.21 -10.95
N GLN A 90 -15.62 -20.50 -10.74
CA GLN A 90 -15.17 -21.17 -9.52
C GLN A 90 -13.64 -21.04 -9.38
N LEU A 91 -12.91 -21.30 -10.44
CA LEU A 91 -11.46 -21.17 -10.48
C LEU A 91 -11.04 -19.73 -10.18
N PHE A 92 -11.69 -18.75 -10.83
CA PHE A 92 -11.45 -17.34 -10.58
C PHE A 92 -11.68 -16.94 -9.11
N THR A 93 -12.76 -17.44 -8.52
CA THR A 93 -13.08 -17.19 -7.10
C THR A 93 -12.02 -17.80 -6.19
N THR A 94 -11.63 -19.05 -6.42
CA THR A 94 -10.57 -19.73 -5.66
C THR A 94 -9.24 -18.98 -5.75
N MET A 95 -8.88 -18.52 -6.94
CA MET A 95 -7.64 -17.77 -7.13
C MET A 95 -7.67 -16.38 -6.49
N GLN A 96 -8.82 -15.70 -6.48
CA GLN A 96 -8.98 -14.46 -5.73
C GLN A 96 -8.82 -14.68 -4.21
N GLU A 97 -9.35 -15.79 -3.70
CA GLU A 97 -9.19 -16.16 -2.28
C GLU A 97 -7.73 -16.44 -1.93
N VAL A 98 -7.04 -17.23 -2.76
CA VAL A 98 -5.60 -17.53 -2.60
C VAL A 98 -4.77 -16.24 -2.66
N GLN A 99 -5.05 -15.36 -3.61
CA GLN A 99 -4.38 -14.06 -3.71
C GLN A 99 -4.60 -13.23 -2.45
N LYS A 100 -5.85 -13.14 -1.99
CA LYS A 100 -6.21 -12.38 -0.78
C LYS A 100 -5.53 -12.95 0.47
N GLN A 101 -5.45 -14.27 0.60
CA GLN A 101 -4.73 -14.92 1.70
C GLN A 101 -3.24 -14.57 1.64
N HIS A 102 -2.64 -14.66 0.47
CA HIS A 102 -1.23 -14.30 0.28
C HIS A 102 -0.93 -12.83 0.59
N GLU A 103 -1.80 -11.90 0.16
CA GLU A 103 -1.71 -10.48 0.51
C GLU A 103 -1.77 -10.28 2.03
N GLN A 104 -2.69 -10.99 2.71
CA GLN A 104 -2.79 -10.93 4.16
C GLN A 104 -1.53 -11.45 4.87
N GLU A 105 -0.95 -12.56 4.41
CA GLU A 105 0.32 -13.07 4.93
C GLU A 105 1.46 -12.07 4.75
N MET A 106 1.54 -11.44 3.57
CA MET A 106 2.53 -10.39 3.29
C MET A 106 2.36 -9.19 4.22
N HIS A 107 1.13 -8.80 4.51
CA HIS A 107 0.84 -7.69 5.42
C HIS A 107 1.22 -8.03 6.87
N ILE A 108 0.94 -9.26 7.32
CA ILE A 108 1.33 -9.74 8.65
C ILE A 108 2.86 -9.77 8.76
N GLU A 109 3.57 -10.33 7.79
CA GLU A 109 5.02 -10.36 7.78
C GLU A 109 5.62 -8.94 7.79
N ALA A 110 5.09 -8.03 6.98
CA ALA A 110 5.52 -6.64 6.93
C ALA A 110 5.28 -5.92 8.26
N SER A 111 4.16 -6.18 8.93
CA SER A 111 3.83 -5.65 10.25
C SER A 111 4.87 -6.07 11.30
N HIS A 112 5.20 -7.36 11.38
CA HIS A 112 6.22 -7.88 12.30
C HIS A 112 7.61 -7.29 12.01
N ARG A 113 8.02 -7.29 10.75
CA ARG A 113 9.30 -6.70 10.32
C ARG A 113 9.37 -5.20 10.60
N ALA A 114 8.26 -4.47 10.44
CA ALA A 114 8.19 -3.05 10.73
C ALA A 114 8.48 -2.75 12.20
N ALA A 115 7.86 -3.50 13.12
CA ALA A 115 8.10 -3.38 14.55
C ALA A 115 9.57 -3.64 14.89
N GLU A 116 10.12 -4.76 14.42
CA GLU A 116 11.51 -5.13 14.69
C GLU A 116 12.54 -4.13 14.16
N ILE A 117 12.33 -3.63 12.93
CA ILE A 117 13.22 -2.63 12.33
C ILE A 117 13.15 -1.33 13.14
N PHE A 118 11.95 -0.87 13.44
CA PHE A 118 11.73 0.41 14.11
C PHE A 118 12.32 0.41 15.53
N GLU A 119 12.15 -0.66 16.31
CA GLU A 119 12.69 -0.78 17.66
C GLU A 119 14.21 -0.77 17.73
N LYS A 120 14.87 -1.33 16.70
CA LYS A 120 16.35 -1.39 16.61
C LYS A 120 16.98 -0.05 16.21
N LEU A 121 16.21 0.89 15.68
CA LEU A 121 16.71 2.16 15.18
C LEU A 121 16.76 3.22 16.28
N PRO A 122 17.77 4.13 16.27
CA PRO A 122 17.87 5.22 17.23
C PRO A 122 16.74 6.26 17.02
N ASP A 123 16.34 6.89 18.13
CA ASP A 123 15.33 7.96 18.15
C ASP A 123 15.91 9.34 17.79
N ARG A 124 17.22 9.43 17.59
CA ARG A 124 17.96 10.63 17.19
C ARG A 124 18.93 10.30 16.08
N GLY A 125 19.07 11.21 15.12
CA GLY A 125 19.98 11.03 13.99
C GLY A 125 20.11 12.28 13.12
N LYS A 126 20.99 12.20 12.11
CA LYS A 126 21.12 13.23 11.08
C LYS A 126 20.09 12.97 9.99
N ALA A 127 19.27 13.94 9.70
CA ALA A 127 18.25 13.89 8.66
C ALA A 127 18.30 15.17 7.81
N PRO A 128 19.13 15.24 6.77
CA PRO A 128 19.26 16.42 5.92
C PRO A 128 17.92 16.88 5.38
N TRP A 129 17.08 15.97 4.93
CA TRP A 129 15.73 16.25 4.44
C TRP A 129 14.87 17.05 5.44
N LEU A 130 14.85 16.67 6.73
CA LEU A 130 14.11 17.41 7.75
C LEU A 130 14.70 18.81 7.97
N PHE A 131 16.01 18.92 7.92
CA PHE A 131 16.71 20.21 8.10
C PHE A 131 16.43 21.15 6.94
N GLU A 132 16.54 20.69 5.69
CA GLU A 132 16.28 21.48 4.49
C GLU A 132 14.84 22.02 4.44
N HIS A 133 13.87 21.23 4.93
CA HIS A 133 12.45 21.63 5.00
C HIS A 133 12.10 22.37 6.30
N ASN A 134 13.09 22.59 7.20
CA ASN A 134 12.87 23.24 8.50
C ASN A 134 11.74 22.59 9.34
N ILE A 135 11.63 21.25 9.30
CA ILE A 135 10.62 20.46 10.01
C ILE A 135 11.24 19.56 11.06
N GLY A 136 10.45 19.24 12.10
CA GLY A 136 10.88 18.37 13.19
C GLY A 136 10.67 16.88 12.90
N GLY A 137 11.38 16.03 13.62
CA GLY A 137 11.18 14.57 13.62
C GLY A 137 10.25 14.14 14.76
N TYR A 138 8.95 14.05 14.48
CA TYR A 138 7.93 13.69 15.47
C TYR A 138 7.61 12.20 15.40
N GLY A 139 8.06 11.42 16.39
CA GLY A 139 7.82 9.97 16.44
C GLY A 139 8.61 9.16 15.40
N LEU A 140 9.69 9.71 14.87
CA LEU A 140 10.53 9.06 13.85
C LEU A 140 11.68 8.27 14.45
N ARG A 141 12.26 7.40 13.63
CA ARG A 141 13.56 6.78 13.87
C ARG A 141 14.51 7.12 12.72
N TYR A 142 15.80 6.85 12.94
CA TYR A 142 16.84 7.29 12.01
C TYR A 142 17.75 6.12 11.62
N SER A 143 18.03 6.00 10.32
CA SER A 143 19.01 5.05 9.79
C SER A 143 19.97 5.80 8.87
N LYS A 144 21.19 6.05 9.35
CA LYS A 144 22.18 6.91 8.66
C LYS A 144 21.59 8.30 8.39
N LYS A 145 21.31 8.63 7.10
CA LYS A 145 20.70 9.89 6.65
C LYS A 145 19.21 9.75 6.28
N THR A 146 18.64 8.58 6.48
CA THR A 146 17.25 8.25 6.16
C THR A 146 16.39 8.36 7.41
N VAL A 147 15.24 8.98 7.29
CA VAL A 147 14.20 8.94 8.32
C VAL A 147 13.28 7.76 8.10
N VAL A 148 12.83 7.16 9.19
CA VAL A 148 11.92 6.01 9.19
C VAL A 148 10.65 6.42 9.93
N ILE A 149 9.54 6.39 9.21
CA ILE A 149 8.22 6.82 9.68
C ILE A 149 7.40 5.56 9.96
N PRO A 150 6.90 5.35 11.19
CA PRO A 150 6.07 4.21 11.50
C PRO A 150 4.65 4.40 10.95
N ILE A 151 4.07 3.32 10.47
CA ILE A 151 2.70 3.27 9.95
C ILE A 151 1.90 2.32 10.83
N LYS A 152 0.88 2.87 11.51
CA LYS A 152 0.07 2.13 12.48
C LYS A 152 -1.40 2.44 12.33
N THR A 153 -2.25 1.55 12.85
CA THR A 153 -3.69 1.77 12.92
C THR A 153 -4.07 2.68 14.09
N ILE A 154 -5.34 3.05 14.16
CA ILE A 154 -5.92 3.81 15.29
C ILE A 154 -5.87 3.02 16.62
N THR A 155 -5.66 1.70 16.57
CA THR A 155 -5.48 0.79 17.72
C THR A 155 -4.01 0.53 18.05
N ASP A 156 -3.09 1.26 17.40
CA ASP A 156 -1.61 1.16 17.56
C ASP A 156 -1.00 -0.14 17.00
N GLU A 157 -1.71 -0.83 16.12
CA GLU A 157 -1.20 -2.02 15.43
C GLU A 157 -0.28 -1.62 14.28
N TRP A 158 0.85 -2.29 14.17
CA TRP A 158 1.80 -2.07 13.08
C TRP A 158 1.21 -2.46 11.73
N ARG A 159 1.49 -1.65 10.69
CA ARG A 159 1.12 -1.92 9.30
C ARG A 159 2.31 -1.83 8.35
N GLY A 160 3.34 -1.09 8.71
CA GLY A 160 4.51 -0.93 7.87
C GLY A 160 5.42 0.21 8.28
N LEU A 161 6.31 0.57 7.37
CA LEU A 161 7.24 1.69 7.51
C LEU A 161 7.35 2.46 6.19
N GLN A 162 7.55 3.77 6.27
CA GLN A 162 8.05 4.58 5.17
C GLN A 162 9.48 5.02 5.47
N PHE A 163 10.34 4.92 4.47
CA PHE A 163 11.73 5.38 4.50
C PHE A 163 11.85 6.60 3.59
N VAL A 164 12.35 7.72 4.14
CA VAL A 164 12.60 8.93 3.36
C VAL A 164 14.09 9.24 3.41
N ASN A 165 14.74 9.24 2.26
CA ASN A 165 16.18 9.47 2.15
C ASN A 165 16.55 10.97 2.24
N GLU A 166 17.83 11.30 2.15
CA GLU A 166 18.33 12.67 2.22
C GLU A 166 17.80 13.58 1.10
N ALA A 167 17.42 13.03 -0.06
CA ALA A 167 16.84 13.77 -1.18
C ALA A 167 15.30 13.87 -1.13
N GLY A 168 14.65 13.38 -0.05
CA GLY A 168 13.19 13.38 0.08
C GLY A 168 12.47 12.25 -0.64
N ASN A 169 13.21 11.33 -1.28
CA ASN A 169 12.57 10.19 -1.95
C ASN A 169 12.05 9.21 -0.92
N ALA A 170 10.75 8.94 -1.00
CA ALA A 170 10.04 8.03 -0.11
C ALA A 170 9.93 6.62 -0.71
N LYS A 171 10.13 5.59 0.14
CA LYS A 171 9.88 4.18 -0.17
C LYS A 171 9.19 3.51 0.99
N PHE A 172 8.33 2.56 0.72
CA PHE A 172 7.66 1.78 1.75
C PHE A 172 8.33 0.42 1.95
N LEU A 173 8.21 -0.11 3.16
CA LEU A 173 8.51 -1.50 3.41
C LEU A 173 7.59 -2.38 2.56
N THR A 174 8.16 -3.34 1.84
CA THR A 174 7.38 -4.27 1.00
C THR A 174 6.34 -4.99 1.84
N GLY A 175 5.09 -5.03 1.40
CA GLY A 175 3.96 -5.59 2.12
C GLY A 175 3.29 -4.63 3.10
N THR A 176 3.65 -3.34 3.13
CA THR A 176 2.94 -2.34 3.93
C THR A 176 1.48 -2.21 3.49
N ASP A 177 0.56 -2.37 4.44
CA ASP A 177 -0.87 -2.09 4.26
C ASP A 177 -1.20 -0.68 4.77
N PHE A 178 -1.69 0.17 3.87
CA PHE A 178 -2.08 1.54 4.23
C PHE A 178 -3.52 1.66 4.71
N SER A 179 -4.36 0.66 4.50
CA SER A 179 -5.80 0.75 4.72
C SER A 179 -6.14 1.16 6.15
N GLY A 180 -6.61 2.39 6.34
CA GLY A 180 -6.93 2.97 7.64
C GLY A 180 -5.73 3.17 8.58
N ALA A 181 -4.50 3.04 8.06
CA ALA A 181 -3.27 3.23 8.81
C ALA A 181 -2.64 4.62 8.56
N PHE A 182 -1.93 5.13 9.53
CA PHE A 182 -1.37 6.47 9.51
C PHE A 182 -0.16 6.60 10.44
N HIS A 183 0.55 7.72 10.34
CA HIS A 183 1.49 8.17 11.35
C HIS A 183 0.91 9.38 12.10
N LEU A 184 0.96 9.37 13.41
CA LEU A 184 0.40 10.45 14.23
C LEU A 184 1.51 11.33 14.83
N LEU A 185 1.48 12.63 14.53
CA LEU A 185 2.27 13.65 15.19
C LEU A 185 1.48 14.21 16.37
N GLY A 186 2.05 14.19 17.54
CA GLY A 186 1.40 14.69 18.77
C GLY A 186 0.36 13.75 19.36
N GLN A 187 -0.47 14.27 20.24
CA GLN A 187 -1.51 13.51 20.96
C GLN A 187 -2.89 14.08 20.70
N VAL A 188 -3.83 13.21 20.30
CA VAL A 188 -5.23 13.60 20.05
C VAL A 188 -5.92 14.01 21.35
N LYS A 189 -6.54 15.19 21.35
CA LYS A 189 -7.30 15.74 22.50
C LYS A 189 -8.70 16.16 22.04
N LYS A 190 -8.83 17.30 21.37
CA LYS A 190 -10.11 17.89 20.93
C LYS A 190 -10.19 18.00 19.40
N GLU A 191 -9.04 18.09 18.75
CA GLU A 191 -8.91 18.28 17.31
C GLU A 191 -7.88 17.32 16.73
N VAL A 192 -7.96 17.05 15.44
CA VAL A 192 -6.93 16.39 14.62
C VAL A 192 -6.97 16.94 13.21
N ALA A 193 -5.81 17.24 12.62
CA ALA A 193 -5.68 17.44 11.20
C ALA A 193 -5.27 16.12 10.53
N ILE A 194 -5.77 15.85 9.32
CA ILE A 194 -5.44 14.66 8.54
C ILE A 194 -4.91 15.13 7.20
N VAL A 195 -3.72 14.68 6.84
CA VAL A 195 -3.00 15.10 5.64
C VAL A 195 -2.33 13.92 4.96
N ARG A 196 -1.98 14.08 3.68
CA ARG A 196 -1.33 13.02 2.93
C ARG A 196 0.12 12.76 3.33
N ASP A 197 0.95 13.80 3.45
CA ASP A 197 2.39 13.69 3.58
C ASP A 197 2.95 14.21 4.90
N TYR A 198 4.14 13.69 5.25
CA TYR A 198 4.79 14.03 6.52
C TYR A 198 5.27 15.48 6.58
N ALA A 199 5.74 16.06 5.48
CA ALA A 199 6.27 17.42 5.49
C ALA A 199 5.17 18.43 5.83
N SER A 200 4.02 18.33 5.15
CA SER A 200 2.82 19.12 5.45
C SER A 200 2.34 18.91 6.90
N ALA A 201 2.33 17.66 7.35
CA ALA A 201 1.95 17.34 8.74
C ALA A 201 2.85 18.02 9.76
N ALA A 202 4.17 17.96 9.54
CA ALA A 202 5.15 18.55 10.45
C ALA A 202 5.06 20.09 10.50
N VAL A 203 4.78 20.74 9.37
CA VAL A 203 4.53 22.18 9.31
C VAL A 203 3.28 22.57 10.10
N ILE A 204 2.16 21.87 9.88
CA ILE A 204 0.90 22.12 10.59
C ILE A 204 1.08 21.88 12.09
N HIS A 205 1.70 20.76 12.47
CA HIS A 205 1.98 20.45 13.87
C HIS A 205 2.84 21.50 14.54
N LYS A 206 3.93 21.94 13.88
CA LYS A 206 4.84 22.98 14.38
C LYS A 206 4.15 24.33 14.56
N THR A 207 3.28 24.70 13.63
CA THR A 207 2.65 26.04 13.59
C THR A 207 1.44 26.12 14.51
N MET A 208 0.57 25.11 14.48
CA MET A 208 -0.73 25.13 15.18
C MET A 208 -0.67 24.38 16.51
N ASN A 209 0.35 23.59 16.76
CA ASN A 209 0.46 22.65 17.89
C ASN A 209 -0.71 21.64 17.92
N TRP A 210 -1.30 21.34 16.78
CA TRP A 210 -2.35 20.34 16.64
C TRP A 210 -1.78 18.95 16.42
N PRO A 211 -2.46 17.90 16.87
CA PRO A 211 -2.14 16.55 16.42
C PRO A 211 -2.47 16.39 14.93
N VAL A 212 -1.57 15.74 14.20
CA VAL A 212 -1.73 15.56 12.76
C VAL A 212 -1.51 14.10 12.39
N ALA A 213 -2.45 13.51 11.64
CA ALA A 213 -2.34 12.17 11.09
C ALA A 213 -1.91 12.23 9.62
N VAL A 214 -0.84 11.50 9.30
CA VAL A 214 -0.32 11.35 7.94
C VAL A 214 -0.86 10.07 7.33
N THR A 215 -1.55 10.17 6.20
CA THR A 215 -2.21 9.03 5.54
C THR A 215 -1.38 8.38 4.45
N PHE A 216 -0.32 9.04 3.98
CA PHE A 216 0.60 8.63 2.91
C PHE A 216 -0.02 8.55 1.51
N ASP A 217 -1.35 8.52 1.43
CA ASP A 217 -2.11 8.47 0.19
C ASP A 217 -3.42 9.23 0.35
N ASP A 218 -3.88 9.91 -0.71
CA ASP A 218 -5.16 10.64 -0.71
C ASP A 218 -6.35 9.68 -0.63
N GLU A 219 -6.28 8.49 -1.22
CA GLU A 219 -7.32 7.47 -1.14
C GLU A 219 -7.51 6.96 0.30
N ASN A 220 -6.45 6.97 1.12
CA ASN A 220 -6.50 6.55 2.51
C ASN A 220 -7.08 7.60 3.46
N LEU A 221 -7.19 8.87 3.05
CA LEU A 221 -7.79 9.95 3.87
C LEU A 221 -9.15 9.54 4.44
N ARG A 222 -9.99 8.96 3.59
CA ARG A 222 -11.35 8.54 3.96
C ARG A 222 -11.38 7.45 5.03
N ALA A 223 -10.54 6.43 4.88
CA ALA A 223 -10.47 5.31 5.83
C ALA A 223 -9.95 5.78 7.21
N VAL A 224 -8.90 6.61 7.21
CA VAL A 224 -8.32 7.19 8.43
C VAL A 224 -9.32 8.12 9.11
N ALA A 225 -9.97 9.01 8.38
CA ALA A 225 -10.97 9.93 8.93
C ALA A 225 -12.14 9.18 9.60
N LYS A 226 -12.65 8.11 8.96
CA LYS A 226 -13.67 7.23 9.55
C LYS A 226 -13.19 6.55 10.82
N ALA A 227 -11.94 6.06 10.85
CA ALA A 227 -11.35 5.45 12.04
C ALA A 227 -11.28 6.44 13.21
N PHE A 228 -10.85 7.69 12.96
CA PHE A 228 -10.86 8.74 13.98
C PHE A 228 -12.28 9.08 14.46
N ARG A 229 -13.26 9.23 13.57
CA ARG A 229 -14.64 9.51 13.95
C ARG A 229 -15.26 8.40 14.77
N LYS A 230 -14.99 7.14 14.41
CA LYS A 230 -15.46 5.96 15.16
C LYS A 230 -14.89 5.91 16.57
N LYS A 231 -13.60 6.15 16.72
CA LYS A 231 -12.92 6.10 18.03
C LYS A 231 -13.22 7.33 18.90
N PHE A 232 -13.39 8.50 18.27
CA PHE A 232 -13.59 9.80 18.93
C PHE A 232 -14.81 10.53 18.33
N PRO A 233 -16.05 10.20 18.73
CA PRO A 233 -17.26 10.72 18.07
C PRO A 233 -17.40 12.25 18.07
N LYS A 234 -16.82 12.95 19.05
CA LYS A 234 -16.91 14.40 19.23
C LYS A 234 -15.66 15.16 18.76
N LEU A 235 -14.69 14.45 18.17
CA LEU A 235 -13.44 15.06 17.74
C LEU A 235 -13.69 16.06 16.60
N PHE A 236 -13.05 17.23 16.67
CA PHE A 236 -12.97 18.12 15.51
C PHE A 236 -11.94 17.53 14.52
N ILE A 237 -12.38 17.24 13.29
CA ILE A 237 -11.54 16.64 12.25
C ILE A 237 -11.42 17.64 11.11
N LEU A 238 -10.19 18.02 10.79
CA LEU A 238 -9.84 18.86 9.66
C LEU A 238 -9.08 18.02 8.62
N ILE A 239 -9.62 17.90 7.42
CA ILE A 239 -8.97 17.23 6.30
C ILE A 239 -8.24 18.29 5.48
N CYS A 240 -6.94 18.13 5.28
CA CYS A 240 -6.16 18.99 4.40
C CYS A 240 -5.93 18.22 3.09
N GLY A 241 -6.68 18.60 2.08
CA GLY A 241 -6.65 17.95 0.75
C GLY A 241 -5.50 18.44 -0.11
N SER A 242 -5.26 17.71 -1.18
CA SER A 242 -4.46 18.12 -2.33
C SER A 242 -5.34 18.86 -3.34
N GLY A 243 -4.74 19.59 -4.27
CA GLY A 243 -5.46 20.32 -5.31
C GLY A 243 -5.98 21.71 -4.88
N SER A 244 -6.79 22.31 -5.74
CA SER A 244 -7.25 23.68 -5.61
C SER A 244 -8.52 23.87 -4.79
N GLY A 245 -9.24 22.77 -4.51
CA GLY A 245 -10.58 22.81 -3.90
C GLY A 245 -11.70 23.21 -4.86
N ALA A 246 -11.43 23.39 -6.14
CA ALA A 246 -12.45 23.64 -7.15
C ALA A 246 -13.32 22.38 -7.38
N SER A 247 -14.57 22.56 -7.74
CA SER A 247 -15.54 21.46 -7.88
C SER A 247 -15.23 20.49 -9.03
N ASP A 248 -14.45 20.91 -10.00
CA ASP A 248 -13.98 20.15 -11.16
C ASP A 248 -12.56 19.59 -11.00
N ASP A 249 -11.90 19.92 -9.90
CA ASP A 249 -10.57 19.43 -9.58
C ASP A 249 -10.62 18.02 -8.97
N GLN A 250 -10.23 17.01 -9.76
CA GLN A 250 -10.24 15.61 -9.34
C GLN A 250 -9.32 15.31 -8.15
N GLU A 251 -8.24 16.06 -7.98
CA GLU A 251 -7.33 15.92 -6.83
C GLU A 251 -7.98 16.34 -5.50
N SER A 252 -9.02 17.16 -5.56
CA SER A 252 -9.77 17.61 -4.40
C SER A 252 -10.82 16.60 -3.90
N ILE A 253 -11.25 15.66 -4.74
CA ILE A 253 -12.36 14.74 -4.45
C ILE A 253 -12.10 13.85 -3.23
N PRO A 254 -10.93 13.20 -3.06
CA PRO A 254 -10.69 12.30 -1.93
C PRO A 254 -10.85 13.01 -0.57
N ALA A 255 -10.35 14.23 -0.45
CA ALA A 255 -10.44 15.01 0.79
C ALA A 255 -11.86 15.47 1.08
N ALA A 256 -12.62 15.89 0.06
CA ALA A 256 -14.02 16.26 0.19
C ALA A 256 -14.88 15.08 0.65
N LEU A 257 -14.70 13.91 0.06
CA LEU A 257 -15.38 12.67 0.46
C LEU A 257 -15.01 12.24 1.87
N ALA A 258 -13.75 12.35 2.25
CA ALA A 258 -13.29 12.02 3.60
C ALA A 258 -13.95 12.94 4.64
N ALA A 259 -14.01 14.25 4.38
CA ALA A 259 -14.65 15.21 5.25
C ALA A 259 -16.16 14.98 5.37
N PHE A 260 -16.83 14.71 4.26
CA PHE A 260 -18.26 14.38 4.24
C PHE A 260 -18.57 13.15 5.10
N ASP A 261 -17.85 12.04 4.88
CA ASP A 261 -18.09 10.78 5.57
C ASP A 261 -17.83 10.83 7.08
N CYS A 262 -16.84 11.62 7.50
CA CYS A 262 -16.52 11.75 8.92
C CYS A 262 -17.21 12.94 9.59
N GLN A 263 -18.06 13.70 8.88
CA GLN A 263 -18.64 14.96 9.35
C GLN A 263 -17.57 15.94 9.86
N GLY A 264 -16.46 16.01 9.13
CA GLY A 264 -15.34 16.92 9.38
C GLY A 264 -15.40 18.16 8.47
N GLN A 265 -14.35 18.96 8.54
CA GLN A 265 -14.14 20.07 7.62
C GLN A 265 -13.01 19.73 6.64
N CYS A 266 -13.07 20.33 5.45
CA CYS A 266 -12.01 20.21 4.45
C CYS A 266 -11.42 21.58 4.14
N VAL A 267 -10.08 21.61 3.98
CA VAL A 267 -9.35 22.78 3.51
C VAL A 267 -8.36 22.37 2.44
N TYR A 268 -8.09 23.28 1.53
CA TYR A 268 -7.15 23.08 0.45
C TYR A 268 -6.05 24.16 0.51
N PRO A 269 -4.84 23.86 0.01
CA PRO A 269 -3.81 24.90 -0.07
C PRO A 269 -4.32 26.04 -0.95
N PHE A 270 -4.11 27.26 -0.51
CA PHE A 270 -4.39 28.42 -1.33
C PHE A 270 -3.47 28.35 -2.58
N ALA A 271 -4.05 28.40 -3.76
CA ALA A 271 -3.33 28.75 -4.97
C ALA A 271 -2.99 30.24 -4.91
N GLY A 272 -2.22 30.62 -3.90
CA GLY A 272 -1.69 31.97 -3.78
C GLY A 272 -0.44 32.04 -4.61
N ASP A 273 -0.34 33.09 -5.40
CA ASP A 273 0.81 33.43 -6.21
C ASP A 273 2.11 33.13 -5.47
N SER A 274 2.99 32.41 -6.15
CA SER A 274 4.37 32.23 -5.72
C SER A 274 4.99 33.62 -5.44
N LEU A 275 5.18 33.91 -4.15
CA LEU A 275 5.99 35.03 -3.71
C LEU A 275 7.48 34.76 -4.02
#